data_1e7a589409f498e2dd928ccba9ee7c2e
#
_entry.id   1e7a589409f498e2dd928ccba9ee7c2e
#
_cell.length_a   1.000
_cell.length_b   1.000
_cell.length_c   1.000
_cell.angle_alpha   90.00
_cell.angle_beta   90.00
_cell.angle_gamma   90.00
#
_symmetry.space_group_name_H-M   'P 1'
#
loop_
_entity.id
_entity.type
_entity.pdbx_description
1 polymer ?
#
loop_
_entity_poly.entity_id
_entity_poly.type
_entity_poly.pdbx_seq_one_letter_code
_entity_poly.pdbx_strand_id
1 'polypeptide(L)'
;MPAFHCPLGAVYYDDNPCIDCGLCLARTAGEMVEASRRMREYIRSRGERKNRRQKMAVCGKGGTGKSTLTALLADALRREDNTVLVIDSDESNPGLPRLLGLDIPSTPLISLLERFSMGNRKPDASWLEAARISLESIPRAFIVSAPRLKFLTVGKIIDPFQGCACQMADLARDFVQKIDLGFKEIMLIDMEAGVESFGRGMERGVDTVLTIVEPSFDSLALAEKIRYMAEGIGISAVQAILNKIPSPEIEEKLREELENKQIKVAGTVYLDPQVSQAGFTGKKLPDNTDAAAQVKKIAVALLSEQE
;
A
#
# COMPACT_ATOMS: atom_id res chain seq x y z
N MET A 1 -23.84 23.66 27.31
CA MET A 1 -23.47 22.30 27.78
C MET A 1 -22.00 22.38 28.15
N PRO A 2 -21.54 21.89 29.30
CA PRO A 2 -20.11 21.88 29.60
C PRO A 2 -19.38 21.02 28.59
N ALA A 3 -18.32 21.56 28.02
CA ALA A 3 -17.46 20.81 27.10
C ALA A 3 -16.88 19.60 27.83
N PHE A 4 -17.24 18.40 27.42
CA PHE A 4 -16.65 17.18 27.93
C PHE A 4 -15.16 17.16 27.59
N HIS A 5 -14.32 17.29 28.59
CA HIS A 5 -12.88 17.14 28.42
C HIS A 5 -12.51 15.66 28.44
N CYS A 6 -12.14 15.12 27.30
CA CYS A 6 -11.55 13.78 27.24
C CYS A 6 -10.17 13.80 27.92
N PRO A 7 -9.89 12.95 28.93
CA PRO A 7 -8.58 12.92 29.59
C PRO A 7 -7.43 12.55 28.67
N LEU A 8 -7.73 12.04 27.46
CA LEU A 8 -6.75 11.75 26.41
C LEU A 8 -6.61 12.86 25.37
N GLY A 9 -7.29 14.02 25.57
CA GLY A 9 -7.26 15.13 24.62
C GLY A 9 -7.99 14.86 23.31
N ALA A 10 -8.82 13.81 23.23
CA ALA A 10 -9.62 13.54 22.04
C ALA A 10 -10.65 14.64 21.82
N VAL A 11 -10.69 15.20 20.62
CA VAL A 11 -11.66 16.22 20.19
C VAL A 11 -12.47 15.64 19.04
N TYR A 12 -13.76 15.89 18.99
CA TYR A 12 -14.68 15.30 18.00
C TYR A 12 -14.41 15.72 16.54
N TYR A 13 -13.48 16.66 16.31
CA TYR A 13 -13.25 17.29 15.00
C TYR A 13 -11.77 17.38 14.60
N ASP A 14 -10.88 16.69 15.32
CA ASP A 14 -9.45 16.77 15.09
C ASP A 14 -8.81 15.40 14.81
N ASP A 15 -7.57 15.39 14.36
CA ASP A 15 -6.77 14.20 13.99
C ASP A 15 -6.56 13.18 15.13
N ASN A 16 -7.18 13.38 16.28
CA ASN A 16 -7.13 12.49 17.42
C ASN A 16 -8.55 11.98 17.81
N PRO A 17 -9.10 11.01 17.04
CA PRO A 17 -10.46 10.54 17.25
C PRO A 17 -10.62 9.83 18.60
N CYS A 18 -11.81 9.95 19.18
CA CYS A 18 -12.17 9.24 20.40
C CYS A 18 -12.05 7.73 20.19
N ILE A 19 -11.35 7.05 21.08
CA ILE A 19 -11.12 5.60 21.05
C ILE A 19 -12.21 4.80 21.79
N ASP A 20 -13.24 5.48 22.26
CA ASP A 20 -14.35 4.89 23.03
C ASP A 20 -13.91 4.03 24.23
N CYS A 21 -12.83 4.45 24.90
CA CYS A 21 -12.33 3.72 26.09
C CYS A 21 -13.28 3.79 27.29
N GLY A 22 -14.25 4.71 27.28
CA GLY A 22 -15.22 4.91 28.36
C GLY A 22 -14.71 5.65 29.59
N LEU A 23 -13.45 6.15 29.59
CA LEU A 23 -12.84 6.79 30.77
C LEU A 23 -13.59 8.07 31.19
N CYS A 24 -14.08 8.84 30.23
CA CYS A 24 -14.86 10.06 30.51
C CYS A 24 -16.28 9.78 31.06
N LEU A 25 -16.77 8.54 30.95
CA LEU A 25 -18.09 8.10 31.41
C LEU A 25 -18.02 7.26 32.69
N ALA A 26 -16.81 6.83 33.10
CA ALA A 26 -16.62 5.99 34.28
C ALA A 26 -17.01 6.73 35.57
N ARG A 27 -17.92 6.15 36.33
CA ARG A 27 -18.44 6.71 37.60
C ARG A 27 -18.05 5.87 38.81
N THR A 28 -17.58 4.66 38.61
CA THR A 28 -17.16 3.72 39.68
C THR A 28 -15.69 3.35 39.53
N ALA A 29 -15.07 2.90 40.61
CA ALA A 29 -13.68 2.43 40.57
C ALA A 29 -13.49 1.25 39.61
N GLY A 30 -14.49 0.33 39.51
CA GLY A 30 -14.44 -0.79 38.57
C GLY A 30 -14.47 -0.35 37.12
N GLU A 31 -15.35 0.60 36.76
CA GLU A 31 -15.42 1.16 35.41
C GLU A 31 -14.15 1.91 35.04
N MET A 32 -13.53 2.64 35.99
CA MET A 32 -12.26 3.31 35.79
C MET A 32 -11.12 2.33 35.51
N VAL A 33 -11.07 1.20 36.22
CA VAL A 33 -10.05 0.15 36.02
C VAL A 33 -10.20 -0.45 34.61
N GLU A 34 -11.43 -0.78 34.23
CA GLU A 34 -11.71 -1.37 32.90
C GLU A 34 -11.42 -0.38 31.77
N ALA A 35 -11.86 0.87 31.90
CA ALA A 35 -11.55 1.92 30.94
C ALA A 35 -10.05 2.18 30.81
N SER A 36 -9.33 2.15 31.96
CA SER A 36 -7.85 2.29 31.95
C SER A 36 -7.16 1.08 31.33
N ARG A 37 -7.74 -0.14 31.45
CA ARG A 37 -7.24 -1.33 30.74
C ARG A 37 -7.38 -1.19 29.24
N ARG A 38 -8.59 -0.82 28.75
CA ARG A 38 -8.85 -0.56 27.32
C ARG A 38 -7.94 0.53 26.75
N MET A 39 -7.74 1.60 27.50
CA MET A 39 -6.82 2.66 27.13
C MET A 39 -5.38 2.16 27.01
N ARG A 40 -4.88 1.38 27.97
CA ARG A 40 -3.52 0.81 27.91
C ARG A 40 -3.36 -0.13 26.73
N GLU A 41 -4.34 -0.99 26.46
CA GLU A 41 -4.37 -1.88 25.31
C GLU A 41 -4.35 -1.10 24.00
N TYR A 42 -5.12 -0.02 23.91
CA TYR A 42 -5.12 0.87 22.75
C TYR A 42 -3.78 1.59 22.56
N ILE A 43 -3.21 2.16 23.61
CA ILE A 43 -1.91 2.84 23.56
C ILE A 43 -0.81 1.83 23.16
N ARG A 44 -0.83 0.64 23.75
CA ARG A 44 0.10 -0.45 23.42
C ARG A 44 -0.06 -0.86 21.95
N SER A 45 -1.28 -1.09 21.49
CA SER A 45 -1.55 -1.42 20.08
C SER A 45 -1.13 -0.30 19.12
N ARG A 46 -1.27 0.97 19.52
CA ARG A 46 -0.79 2.12 18.73
C ARG A 46 0.72 2.27 18.77
N GLY A 47 1.35 2.02 19.91
CA GLY A 47 2.82 2.01 20.04
C GLY A 47 3.44 0.92 19.17
N GLU A 48 2.87 -0.27 19.21
CA GLU A 48 3.25 -1.39 18.35
C GLU A 48 2.93 -1.11 16.87
N ARG A 49 1.81 -0.41 16.57
CA ARG A 49 1.43 0.00 15.20
C ARG A 49 2.30 1.14 14.67
N LYS A 50 2.70 2.09 15.49
CA LYS A 50 3.52 3.24 15.05
C LYS A 50 4.91 2.83 14.57
N ASN A 51 5.39 1.65 14.98
CA ASN A 51 6.65 1.06 14.52
C ASN A 51 6.48 0.08 13.34
N ARG A 52 5.25 -0.25 12.91
CA ARG A 52 5.02 -1.21 11.83
C ARG A 52 4.77 -0.51 10.51
N ARG A 53 5.68 -0.69 9.59
CA ARG A 53 5.57 -0.20 8.22
C ARG A 53 4.76 -1.19 7.36
N GLN A 54 3.46 -1.30 7.65
CA GLN A 54 2.59 -2.31 7.04
C GLN A 54 1.98 -1.85 5.71
N LYS A 55 1.90 -0.55 5.46
CA LYS A 55 1.32 0.03 4.25
C LYS A 55 2.46 0.55 3.35
N MET A 56 2.67 -0.09 2.22
CA MET A 56 3.78 0.21 1.31
C MET A 56 3.26 0.60 -0.07
N ALA A 57 3.68 1.76 -0.58
CA ALA A 57 3.43 2.18 -1.96
C ALA A 57 4.61 1.81 -2.84
N VAL A 58 4.36 1.15 -3.97
CA VAL A 58 5.36 0.77 -4.97
C VAL A 58 5.30 1.78 -6.11
N CYS A 59 6.33 2.63 -6.20
CA CYS A 59 6.43 3.76 -7.13
C CYS A 59 7.60 3.58 -8.11
N GLY A 60 7.69 4.44 -9.11
CA GLY A 60 8.80 4.46 -10.06
C GLY A 60 8.39 4.78 -11.49
N LYS A 61 9.37 4.85 -12.38
CA LYS A 61 9.17 5.16 -13.80
C LYS A 61 8.32 4.09 -14.51
N GLY A 62 7.66 4.48 -15.59
CA GLY A 62 6.98 3.54 -16.48
C GLY A 62 7.96 2.50 -17.02
N GLY A 63 7.56 1.22 -16.98
CA GLY A 63 8.38 0.12 -17.49
C GLY A 63 9.43 -0.43 -16.51
N THR A 64 9.67 0.15 -15.34
CA THR A 64 10.66 -0.35 -14.37
C THR A 64 10.31 -1.68 -13.72
N GLY A 65 9.09 -2.18 -13.90
CA GLY A 65 8.63 -3.45 -13.35
C GLY A 65 7.92 -3.35 -12.01
N LYS A 66 7.30 -2.20 -11.70
CA LYS A 66 6.50 -1.99 -10.48
C LYS A 66 5.51 -3.13 -10.21
N SER A 67 4.58 -3.38 -11.13
CA SER A 67 3.55 -4.42 -10.98
C SER A 67 4.16 -5.83 -10.84
N THR A 68 5.25 -6.11 -11.54
CA THR A 68 5.98 -7.38 -11.41
C THR A 68 6.57 -7.52 -10.01
N LEU A 69 7.24 -6.49 -9.50
CA LEU A 69 7.81 -6.53 -8.15
C LEU A 69 6.73 -6.50 -7.08
N THR A 70 5.63 -5.78 -7.29
CA THR A 70 4.47 -5.83 -6.39
C THR A 70 3.93 -7.27 -6.27
N ALA A 71 3.80 -7.98 -7.39
CA ALA A 71 3.33 -9.36 -7.38
C ALA A 71 4.32 -10.33 -6.71
N LEU A 72 5.63 -10.21 -6.99
CA LEU A 72 6.66 -11.01 -6.34
C LEU A 72 6.78 -10.73 -4.84
N LEU A 73 6.71 -9.46 -4.43
CA LEU A 73 6.70 -9.06 -3.01
C LEU A 73 5.46 -9.61 -2.29
N ALA A 74 4.28 -9.52 -2.92
CA ALA A 74 3.06 -10.08 -2.35
C ALA A 74 3.19 -11.60 -2.12
N ASP A 75 3.75 -12.34 -3.10
CA ASP A 75 3.98 -13.77 -2.95
C ASP A 75 5.02 -14.08 -1.85
N ALA A 76 6.11 -13.33 -1.80
CA ALA A 76 7.14 -13.49 -0.77
C ALA A 76 6.59 -13.21 0.64
N LEU A 77 5.89 -12.08 0.84
CA LEU A 77 5.33 -11.68 2.13
C LEU A 77 4.28 -12.67 2.65
N ARG A 78 3.39 -13.19 1.78
CA ARG A 78 2.40 -14.19 2.21
C ARG A 78 3.02 -15.54 2.60
N ARG A 79 4.20 -15.88 2.04
CA ARG A 79 4.97 -17.07 2.43
C ARG A 79 5.66 -16.91 3.78
N GLU A 80 5.91 -15.69 4.22
CA GLU A 80 6.38 -15.34 5.57
C GLU A 80 5.19 -15.17 6.55
N ASP A 81 4.08 -15.89 6.32
CA ASP A 81 2.92 -16.00 7.21
C ASP A 81 2.10 -14.71 7.37
N ASN A 82 2.21 -13.74 6.42
CA ASN A 82 1.39 -12.54 6.41
C ASN A 82 0.18 -12.67 5.49
N THR A 83 -0.91 -11.98 5.82
CA THR A 83 -2.02 -11.73 4.89
C THR A 83 -1.73 -10.44 4.12
N VAL A 84 -1.66 -10.52 2.80
CA VAL A 84 -1.28 -9.38 1.97
C VAL A 84 -2.50 -8.88 1.20
N LEU A 85 -2.84 -7.60 1.37
CA LEU A 85 -3.76 -6.88 0.49
C LEU A 85 -2.95 -6.15 -0.58
N VAL A 86 -3.17 -6.50 -1.84
CA VAL A 86 -2.63 -5.77 -2.99
C VAL A 86 -3.71 -4.87 -3.55
N ILE A 87 -3.40 -3.58 -3.69
CA ILE A 87 -4.26 -2.57 -4.31
C ILE A 87 -3.63 -2.16 -5.64
N ASP A 88 -4.38 -2.35 -6.72
CA ASP A 88 -4.02 -1.84 -8.05
C ASP A 88 -4.61 -0.45 -8.22
N SER A 89 -3.78 0.56 -8.18
CA SER A 89 -4.15 1.96 -8.40
C SER A 89 -3.66 2.54 -9.73
N ASP A 90 -2.95 1.74 -10.54
CA ASP A 90 -2.57 2.14 -11.90
C ASP A 90 -3.78 2.07 -12.83
N GLU A 91 -4.25 3.22 -13.28
CA GLU A 91 -5.45 3.36 -14.13
C GLU A 91 -5.25 2.78 -15.53
N SER A 92 -4.00 2.59 -15.96
CA SER A 92 -3.63 2.24 -17.33
C SER A 92 -3.29 0.76 -17.54
N ASN A 93 -2.78 0.08 -16.49
CA ASN A 93 -2.24 -1.29 -16.61
C ASN A 93 -3.17 -2.34 -15.97
N PRO A 94 -3.83 -3.21 -16.75
CA PRO A 94 -4.72 -4.25 -16.21
C PRO A 94 -3.99 -5.57 -15.88
N GLY A 95 -2.64 -5.60 -15.90
CA GLY A 95 -1.87 -6.84 -15.87
C GLY A 95 -1.64 -7.46 -14.49
N LEU A 96 -1.72 -6.67 -13.41
CA LEU A 96 -1.33 -7.10 -12.07
C LEU A 96 -2.08 -8.36 -11.55
N PRO A 97 -3.42 -8.50 -11.68
CA PRO A 97 -4.10 -9.70 -11.20
C PRO A 97 -3.60 -10.97 -11.90
N ARG A 98 -3.29 -10.91 -13.19
CA ARG A 98 -2.73 -12.05 -13.94
C ARG A 98 -1.36 -12.46 -13.41
N LEU A 99 -0.50 -11.49 -13.08
CA LEU A 99 0.82 -11.75 -12.49
C LEU A 99 0.69 -12.44 -11.12
N LEU A 100 -0.33 -12.09 -10.35
CA LEU A 100 -0.68 -12.71 -9.07
C LEU A 100 -1.37 -14.09 -9.24
N GLY A 101 -1.84 -14.42 -10.43
CA GLY A 101 -2.64 -15.60 -10.70
C GLY A 101 -4.05 -15.51 -10.12
N LEU A 102 -4.62 -14.32 -10.14
CA LEU A 102 -5.96 -14.00 -9.63
C LEU A 102 -6.86 -13.49 -10.76
N ASP A 103 -8.16 -13.62 -10.54
CA ASP A 103 -9.17 -12.97 -11.36
C ASP A 103 -9.26 -11.48 -11.04
N ILE A 104 -10.00 -10.74 -11.86
CA ILE A 104 -10.31 -9.33 -11.62
C ILE A 104 -11.56 -9.27 -10.72
N PRO A 105 -11.60 -8.44 -9.67
CA PRO A 105 -12.82 -8.21 -8.87
C PRO A 105 -13.99 -7.78 -9.76
N SER A 106 -15.19 -8.27 -9.45
CA SER A 106 -16.39 -7.95 -10.22
C SER A 106 -16.78 -6.48 -10.16
N THR A 107 -16.32 -5.77 -9.12
CA THR A 107 -16.66 -4.37 -8.88
C THR A 107 -15.38 -3.62 -8.50
N PRO A 108 -14.86 -2.71 -9.34
CA PRO A 108 -13.77 -1.83 -8.97
C PRO A 108 -14.25 -0.77 -7.97
N LEU A 109 -13.35 -0.26 -7.14
CA LEU A 109 -13.68 0.71 -6.09
C LEU A 109 -14.35 1.97 -6.66
N ILE A 110 -13.93 2.41 -7.85
CA ILE A 110 -14.46 3.60 -8.53
C ILE A 110 -15.97 3.51 -8.84
N SER A 111 -16.55 2.30 -8.93
CA SER A 111 -17.98 2.11 -9.14
C SER A 111 -18.85 2.62 -7.99
N LEU A 112 -18.25 2.96 -6.84
CA LEU A 112 -18.91 3.67 -5.74
C LEU A 112 -19.22 5.14 -6.08
N LEU A 113 -18.51 5.71 -7.05
CA LEU A 113 -18.82 7.06 -7.55
C LEU A 113 -19.95 6.99 -8.57
N GLU A 114 -20.92 7.91 -8.47
CA GLU A 114 -22.15 7.89 -9.28
C GLU A 114 -21.91 7.78 -10.79
N ARG A 115 -20.98 8.56 -11.32
CA ARG A 115 -20.68 8.61 -12.75
C ARG A 115 -19.97 7.37 -13.31
N PHE A 116 -19.48 6.48 -12.46
CA PHE A 116 -18.79 5.25 -12.85
C PHE A 116 -19.61 4.00 -12.52
N SER A 117 -20.82 4.18 -12.00
CA SER A 117 -21.74 3.06 -11.74
C SER A 117 -22.20 2.47 -13.06
N MET A 118 -21.84 1.22 -13.32
CA MET A 118 -22.37 0.48 -14.48
C MET A 118 -23.78 -0.01 -14.15
N GLY A 119 -24.78 0.54 -14.84
CA GLY A 119 -26.18 0.13 -14.70
C GLY A 119 -26.98 0.87 -13.62
N ASN A 120 -28.27 0.49 -13.46
CA ASN A 120 -29.23 1.17 -12.60
C ASN A 120 -29.08 0.93 -11.10
N ARG A 121 -28.06 0.18 -10.65
CA ARG A 121 -27.87 -0.17 -9.24
C ARG A 121 -26.49 0.23 -8.78
N LYS A 122 -26.43 1.31 -7.98
CA LYS A 122 -25.20 1.73 -7.29
C LYS A 122 -24.81 0.65 -6.26
N PRO A 123 -23.54 0.23 -6.19
CA PRO A 123 -23.08 -0.65 -5.14
C PRO A 123 -23.27 0.00 -3.76
N ASP A 124 -23.51 -0.82 -2.74
CA ASP A 124 -23.56 -0.33 -1.36
C ASP A 124 -22.19 0.23 -0.95
N ALA A 125 -22.18 1.50 -0.56
CA ALA A 125 -21.00 2.23 -0.11
C ALA A 125 -20.91 2.35 1.43
N SER A 126 -21.90 1.87 2.16
CA SER A 126 -21.99 2.06 3.62
C SER A 126 -20.77 1.55 4.39
N TRP A 127 -20.13 0.48 3.88
CA TRP A 127 -18.90 -0.06 4.47
C TRP A 127 -17.70 0.90 4.38
N LEU A 128 -17.69 1.79 3.38
CA LEU A 128 -16.63 2.80 3.19
C LEU A 128 -16.84 4.03 4.11
N GLU A 129 -18.05 4.23 4.65
CA GLU A 129 -18.35 5.29 5.60
C GLU A 129 -17.77 5.03 7.00
N ALA A 130 -17.38 3.78 7.28
CA ALA A 130 -16.73 3.41 8.52
C ALA A 130 -15.44 4.22 8.73
N ALA A 131 -15.19 4.66 9.95
CA ALA A 131 -13.94 5.36 10.30
C ALA A 131 -12.70 4.46 10.18
N ARG A 132 -12.90 3.12 10.28
CA ARG A 132 -11.86 2.10 10.09
C ARG A 132 -12.44 0.91 9.35
N ILE A 133 -11.66 0.35 8.44
CA ILE A 133 -12.05 -0.75 7.56
C ILE A 133 -11.06 -1.89 7.78
N SER A 134 -11.51 -3.01 8.34
CA SER A 134 -10.70 -4.23 8.39
C SER A 134 -10.73 -4.96 7.04
N LEU A 135 -9.74 -5.81 6.76
CA LEU A 135 -9.70 -6.58 5.50
C LEU A 135 -10.91 -7.51 5.33
N GLU A 136 -11.50 -7.97 6.43
CA GLU A 136 -12.68 -8.84 6.43
C GLU A 136 -13.98 -8.08 6.16
N SER A 137 -14.03 -6.78 6.46
CA SER A 137 -15.22 -5.95 6.24
C SER A 137 -15.38 -5.48 4.79
N ILE A 138 -14.36 -5.66 3.95
CA ILE A 138 -14.45 -5.34 2.52
C ILE A 138 -15.40 -6.33 1.83
N PRO A 139 -16.48 -5.85 1.17
CA PRO A 139 -17.43 -6.77 0.53
C PRO A 139 -16.78 -7.56 -0.60
N ARG A 140 -17.20 -8.83 -0.74
CA ARG A 140 -16.64 -9.78 -1.72
C ARG A 140 -16.71 -9.30 -3.18
N ALA A 141 -17.62 -8.40 -3.51
CA ALA A 141 -17.71 -7.83 -4.85
C ALA A 141 -16.48 -6.98 -5.22
N PHE A 142 -15.83 -6.34 -4.24
CA PHE A 142 -14.69 -5.45 -4.45
C PHE A 142 -13.33 -6.14 -4.31
N ILE A 143 -13.29 -7.38 -3.80
CA ILE A 143 -12.06 -8.06 -3.46
C ILE A 143 -12.05 -9.49 -3.99
N VAL A 144 -10.92 -9.90 -4.58
CA VAL A 144 -10.63 -11.31 -4.89
C VAL A 144 -9.65 -11.85 -3.87
N SER A 145 -9.86 -13.07 -3.41
CA SER A 145 -9.05 -13.67 -2.35
C SER A 145 -8.51 -15.04 -2.75
N ALA A 146 -7.25 -15.25 -2.42
CA ALA A 146 -6.57 -16.54 -2.37
C ALA A 146 -5.96 -16.73 -0.97
N PRO A 147 -5.40 -17.90 -0.64
CA PRO A 147 -4.79 -18.11 0.66
C PRO A 147 -3.76 -17.02 1.00
N ARG A 148 -4.04 -16.24 2.05
CA ARG A 148 -3.22 -15.10 2.54
C ARG A 148 -2.97 -14.00 1.52
N LEU A 149 -3.76 -13.91 0.45
CA LEU A 149 -3.65 -12.89 -0.57
C LEU A 149 -5.03 -12.36 -0.91
N LYS A 150 -5.17 -11.05 -0.85
CA LYS A 150 -6.36 -10.30 -1.21
C LYS A 150 -5.98 -9.29 -2.29
N PHE A 151 -6.82 -9.10 -3.28
CA PHE A 151 -6.60 -8.17 -4.38
C PHE A 151 -7.81 -7.28 -4.59
N LEU A 152 -7.56 -5.98 -4.72
CA LEU A 152 -8.56 -4.95 -5.00
C LEU A 152 -8.03 -4.04 -6.12
N THR A 153 -8.89 -3.61 -7.02
CA THR A 153 -8.57 -2.57 -7.99
C THR A 153 -9.35 -1.29 -7.70
N VAL A 154 -8.68 -0.15 -7.76
CA VAL A 154 -9.33 1.15 -7.65
C VAL A 154 -10.25 1.37 -8.85
N GLY A 155 -9.74 1.12 -10.05
CA GLY A 155 -10.48 1.22 -11.30
C GLY A 155 -9.54 1.44 -12.48
N LYS A 156 -10.10 1.35 -13.67
CA LYS A 156 -9.38 1.59 -14.93
C LYS A 156 -10.12 2.59 -15.77
N ILE A 157 -9.39 3.41 -16.51
CA ILE A 157 -9.98 4.26 -17.56
C ILE A 157 -10.16 3.35 -18.77
N ILE A 158 -11.42 3.08 -19.12
CA ILE A 158 -11.78 2.16 -20.22
C ILE A 158 -12.27 2.95 -21.43
N ASP A 159 -13.00 4.04 -21.21
CA ASP A 159 -13.62 4.82 -22.28
C ASP A 159 -13.04 6.24 -22.37
N PRO A 160 -12.97 6.81 -23.59
CA PRO A 160 -12.65 8.22 -23.78
C PRO A 160 -13.62 9.11 -22.99
N PHE A 161 -13.11 10.18 -22.40
CA PHE A 161 -13.90 11.15 -21.63
C PHE A 161 -14.50 10.63 -20.30
N GLN A 162 -14.06 9.48 -19.80
CA GLN A 162 -14.55 8.88 -18.55
C GLN A 162 -14.29 9.74 -17.30
N GLY A 163 -13.59 10.85 -17.44
CA GLY A 163 -13.41 11.85 -16.41
C GLY A 163 -12.01 11.97 -15.83
N CYS A 164 -11.87 12.75 -14.76
CA CYS A 164 -10.59 13.08 -14.17
C CYS A 164 -10.15 11.99 -13.18
N ALA A 165 -8.92 11.55 -13.29
CA ALA A 165 -8.21 10.69 -12.32
C ALA A 165 -8.25 11.22 -10.87
N CYS A 166 -8.52 12.51 -10.66
CA CYS A 166 -8.55 13.14 -9.34
C CYS A 166 -9.58 12.51 -8.39
N GLN A 167 -10.79 12.19 -8.89
CA GLN A 167 -11.82 11.56 -8.02
C GLN A 167 -11.48 10.10 -7.68
N MET A 168 -10.81 9.40 -8.59
CA MET A 168 -10.28 8.05 -8.31
C MET A 168 -9.21 8.12 -7.22
N ALA A 169 -8.31 9.08 -7.33
CA ALA A 169 -7.26 9.30 -6.34
C ALA A 169 -7.84 9.70 -4.96
N ASP A 170 -8.85 10.55 -4.92
CA ASP A 170 -9.52 10.94 -3.66
C ASP A 170 -10.18 9.75 -2.98
N LEU A 171 -10.90 8.92 -3.75
CA LEU A 171 -11.53 7.70 -3.24
C LEU A 171 -10.50 6.69 -2.75
N ALA A 172 -9.44 6.45 -3.53
CA ALA A 172 -8.37 5.53 -3.15
C ALA A 172 -7.63 6.01 -1.90
N ARG A 173 -7.35 7.32 -1.79
CA ARG A 173 -6.73 7.93 -0.62
C ARG A 173 -7.58 7.73 0.63
N ASP A 174 -8.88 8.03 0.58
CA ASP A 174 -9.81 7.84 1.69
C ASP A 174 -9.83 6.37 2.14
N PHE A 175 -9.93 5.44 1.19
CA PHE A 175 -9.88 4.01 1.45
C PHE A 175 -8.57 3.59 2.12
N VAL A 176 -7.40 3.97 1.56
CA VAL A 176 -6.08 3.62 2.10
C VAL A 176 -5.90 4.14 3.53
N GLN A 177 -6.36 5.36 3.81
CA GLN A 177 -6.29 5.94 5.15
C GLN A 177 -7.14 5.18 6.16
N LYS A 178 -8.33 4.74 5.77
CA LYS A 178 -9.28 4.03 6.63
C LYS A 178 -8.94 2.56 6.88
N ILE A 179 -8.14 1.93 6.00
CA ILE A 179 -7.72 0.53 6.20
C ILE A 179 -6.97 0.41 7.51
N ASP A 180 -7.50 -0.46 8.39
CA ASP A 180 -6.93 -0.81 9.69
C ASP A 180 -6.38 -2.24 9.63
N LEU A 181 -5.06 -2.37 9.56
CA LEU A 181 -4.35 -3.64 9.39
C LEU A 181 -4.10 -4.31 10.74
N GLY A 182 -4.36 -5.59 10.81
CA GLY A 182 -4.00 -6.47 11.93
C GLY A 182 -2.50 -6.77 12.01
N PHE A 183 -2.12 -7.57 12.99
CA PHE A 183 -0.71 -7.86 13.32
C PHE A 183 0.10 -8.45 12.16
N LYS A 184 -0.46 -9.38 11.40
CA LYS A 184 0.17 -10.05 10.25
C LYS A 184 -0.50 -9.66 8.94
N GLU A 185 -0.96 -8.44 8.83
CA GLU A 185 -1.56 -7.91 7.61
C GLU A 185 -0.67 -6.84 7.03
N ILE A 186 -0.47 -6.90 5.73
CA ILE A 186 0.36 -5.98 4.96
C ILE A 186 -0.43 -5.49 3.76
N MET A 187 -0.29 -4.22 3.43
CA MET A 187 -0.86 -3.62 2.23
C MET A 187 0.26 -3.19 1.27
N LEU A 188 0.16 -3.64 0.04
CA LEU A 188 0.97 -3.18 -1.08
C LEU A 188 0.08 -2.42 -2.07
N ILE A 189 0.49 -1.23 -2.45
CA ILE A 189 -0.22 -0.41 -3.44
C ILE A 189 0.67 -0.31 -4.68
N ASP A 190 0.22 -0.86 -5.81
CA ASP A 190 0.86 -0.66 -7.12
C ASP A 190 0.43 0.70 -7.67
N MET A 191 1.36 1.65 -7.71
CA MET A 191 1.10 3.03 -8.07
C MET A 191 1.26 3.26 -9.57
N GLU A 192 0.53 4.23 -10.09
CA GLU A 192 0.77 4.76 -11.43
C GLU A 192 2.23 5.21 -11.61
N ALA A 193 2.71 5.20 -12.84
CA ALA A 193 4.06 5.64 -13.14
C ALA A 193 4.23 7.15 -12.90
N GLY A 194 5.43 7.54 -12.44
CA GLY A 194 5.75 8.96 -12.24
C GLY A 194 5.53 9.43 -10.81
N VAL A 195 5.19 10.71 -10.68
CA VAL A 195 4.97 11.41 -9.40
C VAL A 195 3.57 12.02 -9.30
N GLU A 196 2.74 11.78 -10.28
CA GLU A 196 1.41 12.39 -10.38
C GLU A 196 0.51 11.99 -9.22
N SER A 197 0.66 10.76 -8.73
CA SER A 197 -0.03 10.24 -7.55
C SER A 197 0.30 11.07 -6.29
N PHE A 198 1.56 11.46 -6.09
CA PHE A 198 1.97 12.35 -4.98
C PHE A 198 1.28 13.71 -5.03
N GLY A 199 1.14 14.27 -6.24
CA GLY A 199 0.38 15.51 -6.44
C GLY A 199 -1.11 15.38 -6.06
N ARG A 200 -1.66 14.18 -6.11
CA ARG A 200 -3.04 13.84 -5.71
C ARG A 200 -3.14 13.35 -4.26
N GLY A 201 -1.99 13.14 -3.58
CA GLY A 201 -1.91 12.72 -2.19
C GLY A 201 -2.36 11.29 -1.92
N MET A 202 -2.29 10.40 -2.93
CA MET A 202 -2.66 8.99 -2.80
C MET A 202 -1.82 8.26 -1.76
N GLU A 203 -0.57 8.68 -1.59
CA GLU A 203 0.39 8.10 -0.64
C GLU A 203 0.11 8.49 0.82
N ARG A 204 -0.80 9.43 1.07
CA ARG A 204 -1.21 9.75 2.45
C ARG A 204 -1.83 8.53 3.09
N GLY A 205 -1.25 8.08 4.18
CA GLY A 205 -1.69 6.89 4.91
C GLY A 205 -0.86 5.63 4.61
N VAL A 206 0.22 5.73 3.80
CA VAL A 206 1.24 4.69 3.71
C VAL A 206 2.40 4.97 4.69
N ASP A 207 3.10 3.91 5.07
CA ASP A 207 4.21 3.99 6.02
C ASP A 207 5.56 4.02 5.30
N THR A 208 5.62 3.44 4.11
CA THR A 208 6.86 3.28 3.33
C THR A 208 6.58 3.46 1.84
N VAL A 209 7.48 4.14 1.16
CA VAL A 209 7.53 4.21 -0.31
C VAL A 209 8.69 3.35 -0.81
N LEU A 210 8.37 2.36 -1.65
CA LEU A 210 9.34 1.54 -2.36
C LEU A 210 9.47 2.06 -3.79
N THR A 211 10.57 2.74 -4.10
CA THR A 211 10.83 3.22 -5.47
C THR A 211 11.59 2.17 -6.27
N ILE A 212 11.04 1.79 -7.43
CA ILE A 212 11.67 0.81 -8.31
C ILE A 212 12.59 1.51 -9.28
N VAL A 213 13.88 1.18 -9.21
CA VAL A 213 14.97 1.81 -9.98
C VAL A 213 15.59 0.81 -10.93
N GLU A 214 15.54 1.11 -12.23
CA GLU A 214 16.28 0.40 -13.26
C GLU A 214 17.55 1.18 -13.66
N PRO A 215 18.54 0.58 -14.34
CA PRO A 215 19.78 1.25 -14.76
C PRO A 215 19.52 2.33 -15.82
N SER A 216 19.00 3.47 -15.40
CA SER A 216 18.80 4.63 -16.27
C SER A 216 18.86 5.94 -15.47
N PHE A 217 19.38 6.99 -16.10
CA PHE A 217 19.43 8.33 -15.51
C PHE A 217 18.05 8.81 -15.05
N ASP A 218 17.02 8.65 -15.91
CA ASP A 218 15.66 9.08 -15.60
C ASP A 218 15.07 8.34 -14.39
N SER A 219 15.43 7.07 -14.20
CA SER A 219 14.95 6.29 -13.07
C SER A 219 15.55 6.78 -11.74
N LEU A 220 16.85 7.13 -11.76
CA LEU A 220 17.55 7.75 -10.62
C LEU A 220 17.00 9.14 -10.30
N ALA A 221 16.81 9.99 -11.31
CA ALA A 221 16.25 11.33 -11.13
C ALA A 221 14.83 11.29 -10.57
N LEU A 222 14.02 10.33 -11.05
CA LEU A 222 12.66 10.13 -10.54
C LEU A 222 12.64 9.63 -9.09
N ALA A 223 13.56 8.71 -8.74
CA ALA A 223 13.66 8.22 -7.35
C ALA A 223 13.96 9.36 -6.36
N GLU A 224 14.86 10.28 -6.74
CA GLU A 224 15.16 11.47 -5.95
C GLU A 224 13.93 12.38 -5.79
N LYS A 225 13.20 12.60 -6.88
CA LYS A 225 11.96 13.39 -6.85
C LYS A 225 10.87 12.74 -5.99
N ILE A 226 10.71 11.41 -6.08
CA ILE A 226 9.80 10.63 -5.23
C ILE A 226 10.16 10.81 -3.76
N ARG A 227 11.46 10.69 -3.39
CA ARG A 227 11.92 10.91 -2.02
C ARG A 227 11.53 12.31 -1.52
N TYR A 228 11.86 13.34 -2.29
CA TYR A 228 11.53 14.72 -1.93
C TYR A 228 10.04 14.93 -1.70
N MET A 229 9.18 14.38 -2.57
CA MET A 229 7.73 14.52 -2.45
C MET A 229 7.17 13.70 -1.26
N ALA A 230 7.67 12.49 -1.03
CA ALA A 230 7.27 11.66 0.10
C ALA A 230 7.61 12.34 1.44
N GLU A 231 8.82 12.87 1.58
CA GLU A 231 9.21 13.66 2.76
C GLU A 231 8.32 14.88 2.97
N GLY A 232 7.95 15.57 1.88
CA GLY A 232 7.06 16.73 1.92
C GLY A 232 5.66 16.45 2.43
N ILE A 233 5.20 15.19 2.39
CA ILE A 233 3.91 14.73 2.95
C ILE A 233 4.07 13.93 4.25
N GLY A 234 5.28 13.89 4.82
CA GLY A 234 5.57 13.28 6.12
C GLY A 234 5.94 11.79 6.08
N ILE A 235 6.23 11.22 4.89
CA ILE A 235 6.72 9.85 4.77
C ILE A 235 8.25 9.87 4.75
N SER A 236 8.87 9.46 5.85
CA SER A 236 10.34 9.41 5.97
C SER A 236 10.97 8.10 5.49
N ALA A 237 10.17 7.03 5.38
CA ALA A 237 10.64 5.73 4.95
C ALA A 237 10.54 5.58 3.42
N VAL A 238 11.55 6.05 2.71
CA VAL A 238 11.69 5.87 1.26
C VAL A 238 12.87 4.97 0.99
N GLN A 239 12.64 3.86 0.27
CA GLN A 239 13.67 2.88 -0.06
C GLN A 239 13.60 2.54 -1.54
N ALA A 240 14.77 2.25 -2.14
CA ALA A 240 14.86 1.81 -3.52
C ALA A 240 14.97 0.27 -3.60
N ILE A 241 14.29 -0.31 -4.58
CA ILE A 241 14.55 -1.68 -5.04
C ILE A 241 15.16 -1.56 -6.43
N LEU A 242 16.40 -2.01 -6.57
CA LEU A 242 17.05 -2.09 -7.87
C LEU A 242 16.45 -3.24 -8.67
N ASN A 243 16.04 -2.98 -9.91
CA ASN A 243 15.39 -4.00 -10.76
C ASN A 243 16.00 -4.04 -12.15
N LYS A 244 15.94 -5.23 -12.76
CA LYS A 244 16.51 -5.51 -14.09
C LYS A 244 18.01 -5.21 -14.16
N ILE A 245 18.72 -5.48 -13.09
CA ILE A 245 20.16 -5.22 -13.02
C ILE A 245 20.91 -6.24 -13.87
N PRO A 246 21.74 -5.79 -14.83
CA PRO A 246 22.43 -6.72 -15.73
C PRO A 246 23.72 -7.30 -15.16
N SER A 247 24.40 -6.60 -14.24
CA SER A 247 25.65 -7.04 -13.65
C SER A 247 25.94 -6.40 -12.29
N PRO A 248 26.84 -7.01 -11.47
CA PRO A 248 27.25 -6.44 -10.18
C PRO A 248 27.88 -5.04 -10.28
N GLU A 249 28.61 -4.76 -11.35
CA GLU A 249 29.26 -3.44 -11.55
C GLU A 249 28.22 -2.33 -11.76
N ILE A 250 27.10 -2.66 -12.40
CA ILE A 250 25.99 -1.71 -12.56
C ILE A 250 25.21 -1.55 -11.23
N GLU A 251 25.08 -2.62 -10.46
CA GLU A 251 24.50 -2.57 -9.11
C GLU A 251 25.30 -1.60 -8.23
N GLU A 252 26.64 -1.76 -8.17
CA GLU A 252 27.51 -0.94 -7.34
C GLU A 252 27.36 0.55 -7.66
N LYS A 253 27.41 0.90 -8.95
CA LYS A 253 27.22 2.28 -9.40
C LYS A 253 25.86 2.86 -9.00
N LEU A 254 24.80 2.08 -9.15
CA LEU A 254 23.46 2.53 -8.76
C LEU A 254 23.32 2.71 -7.25
N ARG A 255 23.97 1.85 -6.46
CA ARG A 255 23.99 1.99 -5.00
C ARG A 255 24.69 3.26 -4.57
N GLU A 256 25.86 3.56 -5.16
CA GLU A 256 26.61 4.79 -4.91
C GLU A 256 25.75 6.03 -5.24
N GLU A 257 25.13 6.05 -6.43
CA GLU A 257 24.26 7.16 -6.85
C GLU A 257 23.06 7.37 -5.93
N LEU A 258 22.43 6.28 -5.45
CA LEU A 258 21.30 6.36 -4.53
C LEU A 258 21.74 6.77 -3.11
N GLU A 259 22.90 6.33 -2.66
CA GLU A 259 23.47 6.75 -1.38
C GLU A 259 23.77 8.26 -1.39
N ASN A 260 24.35 8.80 -2.47
CA ASN A 260 24.56 10.23 -2.67
C ASN A 260 23.24 11.02 -2.62
N LYS A 261 22.14 10.39 -3.04
CA LYS A 261 20.78 10.94 -2.97
C LYS A 261 20.06 10.63 -1.63
N GLN A 262 20.75 10.03 -0.66
CA GLN A 262 20.19 9.63 0.64
C GLN A 262 18.98 8.69 0.52
N ILE A 263 19.01 7.79 -0.46
CA ILE A 263 17.98 6.77 -0.67
C ILE A 263 18.56 5.40 -0.32
N LYS A 264 18.04 4.78 0.73
CA LYS A 264 18.45 3.43 1.14
C LYS A 264 18.02 2.41 0.09
N VAL A 265 18.92 1.49 -0.29
CA VAL A 265 18.58 0.36 -1.16
C VAL A 265 18.13 -0.83 -0.31
N ALA A 266 16.86 -1.21 -0.42
CA ALA A 266 16.28 -2.38 0.23
C ALA A 266 16.80 -3.70 -0.33
N GLY A 267 17.16 -3.71 -1.61
CA GLY A 267 17.77 -4.86 -2.27
C GLY A 267 17.79 -4.76 -3.79
N THR A 268 18.29 -5.82 -4.41
CA THR A 268 18.53 -5.88 -5.86
C THR A 268 17.87 -7.10 -6.46
N VAL A 269 17.26 -6.90 -7.61
CA VAL A 269 16.69 -7.94 -8.47
C VAL A 269 17.37 -7.87 -9.83
N TYR A 270 18.11 -8.91 -10.17
CA TYR A 270 18.78 -9.01 -11.45
C TYR A 270 17.80 -9.31 -12.58
N LEU A 271 18.21 -9.04 -13.81
CA LEU A 271 17.43 -9.34 -14.99
C LEU A 271 17.17 -10.86 -15.08
N ASP A 272 15.89 -11.25 -15.01
CA ASP A 272 15.48 -12.65 -15.05
C ASP A 272 14.65 -12.91 -16.32
N PRO A 273 15.14 -13.80 -17.23
CA PRO A 273 14.44 -14.11 -18.46
C PRO A 273 13.08 -14.77 -18.25
N GLN A 274 12.92 -15.58 -17.20
CA GLN A 274 11.65 -16.27 -16.92
C GLN A 274 10.57 -15.29 -16.44
N VAL A 275 10.97 -14.33 -15.60
CA VAL A 275 10.07 -13.24 -15.15
C VAL A 275 9.71 -12.35 -16.33
N SER A 276 10.68 -12.01 -17.19
CA SER A 276 10.45 -11.22 -18.40
C SER A 276 9.49 -11.92 -19.36
N GLN A 277 9.65 -13.23 -19.56
CA GLN A 277 8.77 -14.04 -20.41
C GLN A 277 7.34 -14.13 -19.82
N ALA A 278 7.20 -14.31 -18.51
CA ALA A 278 5.89 -14.34 -17.85
C ALA A 278 5.17 -13.01 -18.01
N GLY A 279 5.88 -11.87 -17.83
CA GLY A 279 5.34 -10.54 -18.07
C GLY A 279 4.89 -10.34 -19.52
N PHE A 280 5.67 -10.79 -20.50
CA PHE A 280 5.30 -10.70 -21.91
C PHE A 280 4.08 -11.56 -22.27
N THR A 281 3.98 -12.77 -21.70
CA THR A 281 2.88 -13.70 -22.00
C THR A 281 1.64 -13.48 -21.14
N GLY A 282 1.69 -12.57 -20.16
CA GLY A 282 0.59 -12.28 -19.23
C GLY A 282 0.24 -13.47 -18.33
N LYS A 283 1.19 -14.37 -18.08
CA LYS A 283 1.02 -15.52 -17.19
C LYS A 283 1.38 -15.13 -15.75
N LYS A 284 0.89 -15.93 -14.80
CA LYS A 284 1.33 -15.86 -13.40
C LYS A 284 2.86 -15.95 -13.33
N LEU A 285 3.45 -15.13 -12.46
CA LEU A 285 4.89 -15.16 -12.24
C LEU A 285 5.33 -16.49 -11.63
N PRO A 286 6.43 -17.08 -12.13
CA PRO A 286 7.00 -18.27 -11.53
C PRO A 286 7.62 -17.93 -10.17
N ASP A 287 7.51 -18.86 -9.22
CA ASP A 287 7.94 -18.68 -7.83
C ASP A 287 9.29 -19.33 -7.50
N ASN A 288 9.89 -20.00 -8.47
CA ASN A 288 11.16 -20.73 -8.37
C ASN A 288 12.29 -20.10 -9.21
N THR A 289 12.28 -18.78 -9.36
CA THR A 289 13.28 -18.02 -10.13
C THR A 289 14.29 -17.33 -9.22
N ASP A 290 15.43 -16.92 -9.78
CA ASP A 290 16.42 -16.11 -9.05
C ASP A 290 15.82 -14.79 -8.57
N ALA A 291 15.02 -14.13 -9.42
CA ALA A 291 14.30 -12.91 -9.05
C ALA A 291 13.35 -13.16 -7.86
N ALA A 292 12.60 -14.24 -7.83
CA ALA A 292 11.73 -14.58 -6.70
C ALA A 292 12.53 -14.80 -5.42
N ALA A 293 13.69 -15.47 -5.50
CA ALA A 293 14.57 -15.68 -4.35
C ALA A 293 15.17 -14.36 -3.84
N GLN A 294 15.54 -13.44 -4.74
CA GLN A 294 16.04 -12.10 -4.38
C GLN A 294 14.94 -11.25 -3.73
N VAL A 295 13.74 -11.26 -4.29
CA VAL A 295 12.59 -10.54 -3.71
C VAL A 295 12.20 -11.10 -2.35
N LYS A 296 12.34 -12.42 -2.12
CA LYS A 296 12.13 -13.01 -0.80
C LYS A 296 13.10 -12.43 0.23
N LYS A 297 14.38 -12.24 -0.10
CA LYS A 297 15.34 -11.59 0.80
C LYS A 297 14.95 -10.15 1.10
N ILE A 298 14.48 -9.42 0.10
CA ILE A 298 13.97 -8.05 0.27
C ILE A 298 12.76 -8.03 1.19
N ALA A 299 11.80 -8.93 0.99
CA ALA A 299 10.61 -9.02 1.84
C ALA A 299 10.96 -9.28 3.32
N VAL A 300 11.90 -10.21 3.58
CA VAL A 300 12.38 -10.49 4.94
C VAL A 300 13.08 -9.26 5.55
N ALA A 301 13.91 -8.55 4.79
CA ALA A 301 14.56 -7.33 5.26
C ALA A 301 13.54 -6.23 5.59
N LEU A 302 12.53 -6.04 4.75
CA LEU A 302 11.43 -5.08 5.01
C LEU A 302 10.63 -5.43 6.27
N LEU A 303 10.44 -6.72 6.56
CA LEU A 303 9.76 -7.17 7.79
C LEU A 303 10.62 -6.95 9.04
N SER A 304 11.94 -7.22 8.97
CA SER A 304 12.85 -7.05 10.12
C SER A 304 13.06 -5.59 10.54
N GLU A 305 12.85 -4.63 9.64
CA GLU A 305 12.87 -3.21 9.97
C GLU A 305 11.59 -2.72 10.69
N GLN A 306 10.62 -3.60 10.86
CA GLN A 306 9.35 -3.32 11.56
C GLN A 306 9.40 -3.70 13.05
N GLU A 307 10.41 -4.44 13.49
CA GLU A 307 10.67 -4.82 14.88
C GLU A 307 11.54 -3.77 15.58
#